data_abd40fd2d57a66f358d12a6f353a9829
#
_entry.id   abd40fd2d57a66f358d12a6f353a9829
#
_cell.length_a   1.000
_cell.length_b   1.000
_cell.length_c   1.000
_cell.angle_alpha   90.00
_cell.angle_beta   90.00
_cell.angle_gamma   90.00
#
_symmetry.space_group_name_H-M   'P 1'
#
loop_
_entity.id
_entity.type
_entity.pdbx_description
1 polymer ?
#
loop_
_entity_poly.entity_id
_entity_poly.type
_entity_poly.pdbx_seq_one_letter_code
_entity_poly.pdbx_strand_id
1 'polypeptide(L)'
;IVAAVWDQVKAFMGEIYKKSDICRIVHLTDMDGVFVPDDAVVEDNAMAAGAPPLYTETQIQTPNRVGILDRNKRKRKNVDRLSACPRIAGIPYSMYYFSLNLDHVLHGKTNISAWEKVQCAEEFDLKYGDDPDGFSLFMRGSSFSVCDDYRSSWAFIKTGLHSLERHSNFGIELPPVEIKEDETIE
;
A
#
# COMPACT_ATOMS: atom_id res chain seq x y z
N ILE A 1 8.24 2.36 16.41
CA ILE A 1 7.26 2.59 15.34
C ILE A 1 5.81 2.52 15.82
N VAL A 2 5.42 1.56 16.68
CA VAL A 2 4.05 1.45 17.22
C VAL A 2 3.63 2.73 17.94
N ALA A 3 4.50 3.30 18.79
CA ALA A 3 4.24 4.59 19.44
C ALA A 3 4.03 5.72 18.43
N ALA A 4 4.81 5.75 17.34
CA ALA A 4 4.67 6.77 16.30
C ALA A 4 3.31 6.70 15.59
N VAL A 5 2.78 5.50 15.33
CA VAL A 5 1.39 5.35 14.80
C VAL A 5 0.39 5.91 15.80
N TRP A 6 0.54 5.57 17.08
CA TRP A 6 -0.35 6.11 18.12
C TRP A 6 -0.27 7.63 18.24
N ASP A 7 0.92 8.21 18.11
CA ASP A 7 1.10 9.67 18.14
C ASP A 7 0.38 10.36 16.98
N GLN A 8 0.36 9.75 15.77
CA GLN A 8 -0.43 10.27 14.64
C GLN A 8 -1.93 10.17 14.91
N VAL A 9 -2.40 9.06 15.47
CA VAL A 9 -3.83 8.90 15.85
C VAL A 9 -4.22 9.96 16.89
N LYS A 10 -3.38 10.20 17.90
CA LYS A 10 -3.64 11.25 18.91
C LYS A 10 -3.67 12.65 18.28
N ALA A 11 -2.76 12.93 17.37
CA ALA A 11 -2.73 14.22 16.67
C ALA A 11 -4.01 14.46 15.86
N PHE A 12 -4.54 13.41 15.19
CA PHE A 12 -5.82 13.48 14.50
C PHE A 12 -7.00 13.67 15.45
N MET A 13 -7.01 12.97 16.59
CA MET A 13 -8.08 13.07 17.59
C MET A 13 -8.20 14.48 18.18
N GLY A 14 -7.07 15.16 18.37
CA GLY A 14 -7.02 16.50 18.99
C GLY A 14 -7.74 16.51 20.37
N GLU A 15 -8.51 17.55 20.60
CA GLU A 15 -9.34 17.71 21.81
C GLU A 15 -10.80 17.24 21.59
N ILE A 16 -11.18 16.89 20.35
CA ILE A 16 -12.57 16.60 19.97
C ILE A 16 -12.92 15.15 20.26
N TYR A 17 -12.03 14.22 19.88
CA TYR A 17 -12.31 12.79 19.99
C TYR A 17 -11.61 12.17 21.21
N LYS A 18 -12.30 11.23 21.86
CA LYS A 18 -11.72 10.38 22.91
C LYS A 18 -11.24 9.08 22.29
N LYS A 19 -10.35 8.39 22.96
CA LYS A 19 -9.88 7.06 22.56
C LYS A 19 -11.04 6.07 22.37
N SER A 20 -12.11 6.17 23.18
CA SER A 20 -13.31 5.34 23.10
C SER A 20 -14.10 5.54 21.81
N ASP A 21 -13.90 6.66 21.13
CA ASP A 21 -14.62 7.00 19.91
C ASP A 21 -13.95 6.37 18.66
N ILE A 22 -12.76 5.82 18.83
CA ILE A 22 -12.01 5.12 17.78
C ILE A 22 -12.28 3.62 17.88
N CYS A 23 -13.07 3.09 16.96
CA CYS A 23 -13.38 1.66 16.92
C CYS A 23 -12.23 0.81 16.36
N ARG A 24 -11.43 1.37 15.43
CA ARG A 24 -10.39 0.65 14.70
C ARG A 24 -9.37 1.60 14.07
N ILE A 25 -8.14 1.14 13.91
CA ILE A 25 -7.08 1.81 13.15
C ILE A 25 -6.77 0.95 11.93
N VAL A 26 -7.03 1.49 10.74
CA VAL A 26 -6.64 0.91 9.45
C VAL A 26 -5.46 1.71 8.91
N HIS A 27 -4.33 1.03 8.72
CA HIS A 27 -3.09 1.65 8.27
C HIS A 27 -2.76 1.20 6.86
N LEU A 28 -2.76 2.13 5.92
CA LEU A 28 -2.35 1.89 4.53
C LEU A 28 -0.88 2.31 4.35
N THR A 29 -0.10 1.52 3.63
CA THR A 29 1.32 1.81 3.41
C THR A 29 1.77 1.45 2.00
N ASP A 30 2.55 2.35 1.40
CA ASP A 30 3.34 2.02 0.22
C ASP A 30 4.53 1.15 0.60
N MET A 31 4.85 0.15 -0.21
CA MET A 31 5.98 -0.74 0.07
C MET A 31 7.30 -0.26 -0.53
N ASP A 32 7.27 0.56 -1.60
CA ASP A 32 8.46 1.10 -2.28
C ASP A 32 9.50 0.03 -2.66
N GLY A 33 9.06 -1.17 -3.03
CA GLY A 33 9.95 -2.26 -3.37
C GLY A 33 10.80 -2.77 -2.19
N VAL A 34 10.35 -2.59 -0.96
CA VAL A 34 11.16 -2.79 0.27
C VAL A 34 11.65 -4.22 0.45
N PHE A 35 10.96 -5.22 -0.08
CA PHE A 35 11.30 -6.64 0.10
C PHE A 35 12.09 -7.25 -1.06
N VAL A 36 12.42 -6.47 -2.10
CA VAL A 36 13.25 -7.00 -3.18
C VAL A 36 14.60 -7.50 -2.69
N PRO A 37 15.19 -8.50 -3.35
CA PRO A 37 16.58 -8.90 -3.12
C PRO A 37 17.54 -7.72 -3.27
N ASP A 38 18.63 -7.73 -2.54
CA ASP A 38 19.59 -6.62 -2.53
C ASP A 38 20.30 -6.41 -3.90
N ASP A 39 20.37 -7.44 -4.73
CA ASP A 39 20.89 -7.39 -6.11
C ASP A 39 19.90 -6.74 -7.11
N ALA A 40 18.62 -6.71 -6.78
CA ALA A 40 17.62 -5.94 -7.53
C ALA A 40 17.69 -4.42 -7.28
N VAL A 41 18.51 -3.96 -6.35
CA VAL A 41 18.81 -2.53 -6.15
C VAL A 41 20.09 -2.20 -6.90
N VAL A 42 19.97 -1.47 -8.01
CA VAL A 42 21.06 -1.19 -8.94
C VAL A 42 21.48 0.28 -8.86
N GLU A 43 22.79 0.51 -8.73
CA GLU A 43 23.34 1.86 -8.79
C GLU A 43 23.42 2.33 -10.24
N ASP A 44 22.78 3.47 -10.53
CA ASP A 44 22.82 4.11 -11.84
C ASP A 44 23.55 5.45 -11.73
N ASN A 45 24.82 5.45 -12.16
CA ASN A 45 25.69 6.62 -12.13
C ASN A 45 25.33 7.69 -13.17
N ALA A 46 24.40 7.41 -14.11
CA ALA A 46 23.88 8.39 -15.04
C ALA A 46 22.78 9.26 -14.41
N MET A 47 22.20 8.81 -13.32
CA MET A 47 21.20 9.60 -12.58
C MET A 47 21.87 10.76 -11.82
N ALA A 48 21.19 11.89 -11.76
CA ALA A 48 21.65 13.03 -10.97
C ALA A 48 21.74 12.66 -9.48
N ALA A 49 22.76 13.19 -8.77
CA ALA A 49 22.89 13.01 -7.35
C ALA A 49 21.65 13.55 -6.62
N GLY A 50 21.04 12.70 -5.77
CA GLY A 50 19.82 13.04 -5.05
C GLY A 50 18.52 12.85 -5.87
N ALA A 51 18.58 12.38 -7.10
CA ALA A 51 17.39 12.02 -7.85
C ALA A 51 16.60 10.91 -7.12
N PRO A 52 15.26 10.93 -7.20
CA PRO A 52 14.45 9.86 -6.64
C PRO A 52 14.76 8.52 -7.35
N PRO A 53 14.59 7.38 -6.66
CA PRO A 53 14.76 6.09 -7.29
C PRO A 53 13.73 5.89 -8.40
N LEU A 54 14.14 5.23 -9.48
CA LEU A 54 13.26 4.76 -10.54
C LEU A 54 12.96 3.28 -10.33
N TYR A 55 11.69 2.94 -10.50
CA TYR A 55 11.20 1.59 -10.30
C TYR A 55 10.85 0.96 -11.64
N THR A 56 11.37 -0.23 -11.88
CA THR A 56 11.02 -1.09 -13.01
C THR A 56 10.36 -2.37 -12.49
N GLU A 57 9.91 -3.25 -13.36
CA GLU A 57 9.31 -4.53 -12.96
C GLU A 57 10.31 -5.45 -12.24
N THR A 58 11.62 -5.25 -12.43
CA THR A 58 12.64 -6.17 -11.93
C THR A 58 13.67 -5.53 -10.99
N GLN A 59 13.75 -4.19 -10.92
CA GLN A 59 14.81 -3.53 -10.16
C GLN A 59 14.45 -2.12 -9.70
N ILE A 60 15.17 -1.64 -8.71
CA ILE A 60 15.19 -0.25 -8.24
C ILE A 60 16.49 0.38 -8.74
N GLN A 61 16.40 1.34 -9.66
CA GLN A 61 17.55 2.11 -10.16
C GLN A 61 17.70 3.38 -9.31
N THR A 62 18.92 3.66 -8.88
CA THR A 62 19.16 4.78 -7.94
C THR A 62 20.60 5.28 -8.02
N PRO A 63 20.85 6.59 -7.82
CA PRO A 63 22.22 7.11 -7.70
C PRO A 63 22.85 6.81 -6.32
N ASN A 64 22.09 6.21 -5.39
CA ASN A 64 22.56 5.91 -4.03
C ASN A 64 22.04 4.53 -3.56
N ARG A 65 22.68 3.48 -4.06
CA ARG A 65 22.34 2.09 -3.73
C ARG A 65 22.39 1.82 -2.22
N VAL A 66 23.43 2.30 -1.54
CA VAL A 66 23.61 2.08 -0.10
C VAL A 66 22.44 2.69 0.69
N GLY A 67 22.04 3.92 0.35
CA GLY A 67 20.94 4.60 1.01
C GLY A 67 19.60 3.86 0.83
N ILE A 68 19.35 3.28 -0.35
CA ILE A 68 18.14 2.48 -0.61
C ILE A 68 18.16 1.18 0.19
N LEU A 69 19.29 0.47 0.23
CA LEU A 69 19.42 -0.75 1.03
C LEU A 69 19.20 -0.49 2.53
N ASP A 70 19.77 0.59 3.07
CA ASP A 70 19.55 0.99 4.46
C ASP A 70 18.11 1.40 4.75
N ARG A 71 17.46 2.13 3.82
CA ARG A 71 16.03 2.44 3.88
C ARG A 71 15.22 1.14 3.94
N ASN A 72 15.48 0.21 3.02
CA ASN A 72 14.76 -1.05 2.93
C ASN A 72 14.90 -1.87 4.22
N LYS A 73 16.12 -1.99 4.75
CA LYS A 73 16.37 -2.71 6.00
C LYS A 73 15.58 -2.13 7.19
N ARG A 74 15.53 -0.80 7.30
CA ARG A 74 14.74 -0.13 8.37
C ARG A 74 13.25 -0.31 8.17
N LYS A 75 12.76 -0.17 6.92
CA LYS A 75 11.35 -0.28 6.58
C LYS A 75 10.85 -1.71 6.79
N ARG A 76 11.62 -2.74 6.38
CA ARG A 76 11.32 -4.17 6.64
C ARG A 76 11.02 -4.43 8.12
N LYS A 77 11.91 -3.99 9.04
CA LYS A 77 11.70 -4.15 10.49
C LYS A 77 10.39 -3.48 10.97
N ASN A 78 10.08 -2.30 10.45
CA ASN A 78 8.88 -1.59 10.83
C ASN A 78 7.62 -2.29 10.32
N VAL A 79 7.63 -2.71 9.06
CA VAL A 79 6.54 -3.45 8.42
C VAL A 79 6.29 -4.77 9.14
N ASP A 80 7.35 -5.56 9.42
CA ASP A 80 7.22 -6.83 10.15
C ASP A 80 6.59 -6.64 11.52
N ARG A 81 6.99 -5.59 12.23
CA ARG A 81 6.44 -5.28 13.56
C ARG A 81 4.99 -4.81 13.50
N LEU A 82 4.65 -3.96 12.55
CA LEU A 82 3.31 -3.40 12.42
C LEU A 82 2.31 -4.41 11.85
N SER A 83 2.67 -5.16 10.81
CA SER A 83 1.79 -6.17 10.20
C SER A 83 1.42 -7.31 11.17
N ALA A 84 2.29 -7.58 12.15
CA ALA A 84 2.02 -8.56 13.20
C ALA A 84 1.33 -7.98 14.46
N CYS A 85 1.07 -6.66 14.50
CA CYS A 85 0.50 -6.00 15.65
C CYS A 85 -1.04 -6.03 15.58
N PRO A 86 -1.74 -6.70 16.50
CA PRO A 86 -3.21 -6.76 16.44
C PRO A 86 -3.91 -5.56 17.08
N ARG A 87 -3.19 -4.79 17.91
CA ARG A 87 -3.74 -3.63 18.64
C ARG A 87 -2.68 -2.55 18.85
N ILE A 88 -3.10 -1.29 18.74
CA ILE A 88 -2.29 -0.13 19.16
C ILE A 88 -3.05 0.63 20.23
N ALA A 89 -2.41 0.88 21.36
CA ALA A 89 -3.05 1.49 22.55
C ALA A 89 -4.37 0.82 22.97
N GLY A 90 -4.52 -0.49 22.72
CA GLY A 90 -5.73 -1.24 23.02
C GLY A 90 -6.83 -1.18 21.95
N ILE A 91 -6.68 -0.33 20.90
CA ILE A 91 -7.61 -0.24 19.76
C ILE A 91 -7.23 -1.32 18.74
N PRO A 92 -8.19 -2.05 18.13
CA PRO A 92 -7.92 -2.97 17.02
C PRO A 92 -7.14 -2.27 15.92
N TYR A 93 -6.11 -2.95 15.40
CA TYR A 93 -5.23 -2.40 14.37
C TYR A 93 -5.02 -3.42 13.25
N SER A 94 -5.07 -2.95 12.03
CA SER A 94 -4.71 -3.70 10.84
C SER A 94 -3.91 -2.82 9.89
N MET A 95 -2.98 -3.42 9.16
CA MET A 95 -2.13 -2.75 8.19
C MET A 95 -2.30 -3.42 6.82
N TYR A 96 -2.45 -2.62 5.77
CA TYR A 96 -2.58 -3.10 4.40
C TYR A 96 -1.56 -2.39 3.51
N TYR A 97 -1.19 -3.02 2.42
CA TYR A 97 -0.14 -2.51 1.56
C TYR A 97 -0.58 -2.23 0.12
N PHE A 98 0.13 -1.30 -0.49
CA PHE A 98 0.27 -1.14 -1.93
C PHE A 98 1.72 -1.49 -2.29
N SER A 99 1.96 -2.45 -3.19
CA SER A 99 3.26 -3.10 -3.39
C SER A 99 4.40 -2.12 -3.66
N LEU A 100 4.30 -1.30 -4.65
CA LEU A 100 5.22 -0.20 -4.90
C LEU A 100 4.68 1.06 -4.22
N ASN A 101 3.60 1.60 -4.75
CA ASN A 101 2.86 2.72 -4.19
C ASN A 101 1.39 2.67 -4.65
N LEU A 102 0.58 3.56 -4.08
CA LEU A 102 -0.84 3.69 -4.39
C LEU A 102 -1.08 3.91 -5.89
N ASP A 103 -0.32 4.81 -6.53
CA ASP A 103 -0.49 5.13 -7.95
C ASP A 103 -0.28 3.90 -8.85
N HIS A 104 0.75 3.11 -8.54
CA HIS A 104 1.02 1.87 -9.27
C HIS A 104 -0.12 0.87 -9.13
N VAL A 105 -0.66 0.69 -7.94
CA VAL A 105 -1.75 -0.27 -7.71
C VAL A 105 -3.05 0.20 -8.35
N LEU A 106 -3.43 1.46 -8.20
CA LEU A 106 -4.71 1.95 -8.72
C LEU A 106 -4.68 2.14 -10.25
N HIS A 107 -3.57 2.65 -10.81
CA HIS A 107 -3.51 3.09 -12.20
C HIS A 107 -2.57 2.25 -13.08
N GLY A 108 -1.79 1.31 -12.51
CA GLY A 108 -0.80 0.52 -13.23
C GLY A 108 0.41 1.34 -13.69
N LYS A 109 0.64 2.53 -13.14
CA LYS A 109 1.68 3.45 -13.56
C LYS A 109 2.76 3.59 -12.49
N THR A 110 4.03 3.48 -12.87
CA THR A 110 5.19 3.73 -12.02
C THR A 110 5.86 5.06 -12.37
N ASN A 111 6.59 5.64 -11.44
CA ASN A 111 7.44 6.83 -11.67
C ASN A 111 6.70 8.04 -12.27
N ILE A 112 5.43 8.22 -11.94
CA ILE A 112 4.62 9.30 -12.49
C ILE A 112 4.95 10.64 -11.86
N SER A 113 4.83 11.72 -12.65
CA SER A 113 5.03 13.09 -12.21
C SER A 113 3.94 13.56 -11.25
N ALA A 114 4.20 14.64 -10.50
CA ALA A 114 3.21 15.25 -9.61
C ALA A 114 1.93 15.67 -10.36
N TRP A 115 2.05 16.14 -11.61
CA TRP A 115 0.91 16.51 -12.44
C TRP A 115 0.06 15.29 -12.83
N GLU A 116 0.72 14.20 -13.28
CA GLU A 116 0.02 12.95 -13.61
C GLU A 116 -0.69 12.34 -12.41
N LYS A 117 -0.13 12.48 -11.19
CA LYS A 117 -0.81 12.04 -9.96
C LYS A 117 -2.14 12.73 -9.74
N VAL A 118 -2.19 14.05 -9.94
CA VAL A 118 -3.44 14.82 -9.81
C VAL A 118 -4.46 14.33 -10.82
N GLN A 119 -4.08 14.17 -12.09
CA GLN A 119 -4.97 13.69 -13.14
C GLN A 119 -5.51 12.29 -12.85
N CYS A 120 -4.62 11.36 -12.46
CA CYS A 120 -5.02 10.01 -12.08
C CYS A 120 -5.98 10.00 -10.88
N ALA A 121 -5.76 10.87 -9.89
CA ALA A 121 -6.63 10.99 -8.73
C ALA A 121 -8.02 11.53 -9.12
N GLU A 122 -8.08 12.54 -9.98
CA GLU A 122 -9.35 13.10 -10.48
C GLU A 122 -10.14 12.07 -11.31
N GLU A 123 -9.47 11.34 -12.22
CA GLU A 123 -10.10 10.28 -13.00
C GLU A 123 -10.63 9.15 -12.12
N PHE A 124 -9.89 8.81 -11.05
CA PHE A 124 -10.28 7.78 -10.11
C PHE A 124 -11.46 8.19 -9.25
N ASP A 125 -11.47 9.44 -8.78
CA ASP A 125 -12.56 10.02 -8.00
C ASP A 125 -13.85 10.09 -8.82
N LEU A 126 -13.78 10.54 -10.08
CA LEU A 126 -14.92 10.53 -11.01
C LEU A 126 -15.49 9.13 -11.22
N LYS A 127 -14.68 8.09 -11.12
CA LYS A 127 -15.12 6.70 -11.34
C LYS A 127 -15.69 6.05 -10.10
N TYR A 128 -15.10 6.31 -8.94
CA TYR A 128 -15.38 5.57 -7.72
C TYR A 128 -15.79 6.44 -6.53
N GLY A 129 -15.73 7.77 -6.64
CA GLY A 129 -16.00 8.68 -5.51
C GLY A 129 -17.40 8.49 -4.91
N ASP A 130 -18.40 8.24 -5.78
CA ASP A 130 -19.78 7.97 -5.37
C ASP A 130 -20.18 6.48 -5.50
N ASP A 131 -19.21 5.58 -5.80
CA ASP A 131 -19.46 4.15 -6.01
C ASP A 131 -18.57 3.27 -5.11
N PRO A 132 -18.84 3.17 -3.81
CA PRO A 132 -18.08 2.36 -2.87
C PRO A 132 -18.14 0.86 -3.19
N ASP A 133 -19.22 0.37 -3.77
CA ASP A 133 -19.37 -1.02 -4.16
C ASP A 133 -18.50 -1.33 -5.39
N GLY A 134 -18.51 -0.48 -6.40
CA GLY A 134 -17.62 -0.57 -7.55
C GLY A 134 -16.14 -0.47 -7.14
N PHE A 135 -15.80 0.40 -6.19
CA PHE A 135 -14.46 0.44 -5.62
C PHE A 135 -14.08 -0.87 -4.91
N SER A 136 -14.98 -1.43 -4.10
CA SER A 136 -14.74 -2.70 -3.42
C SER A 136 -14.55 -3.85 -4.41
N LEU A 137 -15.38 -3.94 -5.44
CA LEU A 137 -15.24 -4.92 -6.53
C LEU A 137 -13.90 -4.75 -7.26
N PHE A 138 -13.51 -3.53 -7.59
CA PHE A 138 -12.23 -3.23 -8.22
C PHE A 138 -11.05 -3.70 -7.37
N MET A 139 -11.03 -3.37 -6.07
CA MET A 139 -9.92 -3.73 -5.17
C MET A 139 -9.86 -5.23 -4.89
N ARG A 140 -10.99 -5.93 -4.90
CA ARG A 140 -11.05 -7.38 -4.60
C ARG A 140 -10.92 -8.26 -5.85
N GLY A 141 -11.45 -7.81 -6.98
CA GLY A 141 -11.57 -8.61 -8.21
C GLY A 141 -10.44 -8.40 -9.22
N SER A 142 -9.58 -7.42 -9.03
CA SER A 142 -8.49 -7.14 -9.94
C SER A 142 -7.34 -8.15 -9.82
N SER A 143 -6.59 -8.34 -10.91
CA SER A 143 -5.43 -9.26 -10.97
C SER A 143 -4.31 -8.91 -9.99
N PHE A 144 -4.25 -7.68 -9.51
CA PHE A 144 -3.31 -7.24 -8.47
C PHE A 144 -3.75 -7.59 -7.04
N SER A 145 -4.98 -8.07 -6.86
CA SER A 145 -5.56 -8.33 -5.54
C SER A 145 -4.96 -9.57 -4.91
N VAL A 146 -4.51 -9.47 -3.65
CA VAL A 146 -4.00 -10.58 -2.83
C VAL A 146 -4.92 -10.69 -1.62
N CYS A 147 -6.07 -11.36 -1.80
CA CYS A 147 -7.19 -11.32 -0.86
C CYS A 147 -7.54 -12.68 -0.20
N ASP A 148 -6.68 -13.69 -0.28
CA ASP A 148 -6.96 -15.01 0.31
C ASP A 148 -7.12 -14.93 1.83
N ASP A 149 -6.06 -14.50 2.52
CA ASP A 149 -6.09 -14.19 3.94
C ASP A 149 -5.01 -13.18 4.30
N TYR A 150 -5.19 -12.51 5.44
CA TYR A 150 -4.29 -11.46 5.89
C TYR A 150 -2.85 -11.94 6.09
N ARG A 151 -2.65 -13.13 6.66
CA ARG A 151 -1.31 -13.66 6.97
C ARG A 151 -0.58 -14.10 5.70
N SER A 152 -1.27 -14.82 4.83
CA SER A 152 -0.73 -15.27 3.55
C SER A 152 -0.38 -14.10 2.65
N SER A 153 -1.19 -13.04 2.62
CA SER A 153 -0.91 -11.84 1.83
C SER A 153 0.39 -11.14 2.26
N TRP A 154 0.66 -11.11 3.58
CA TRP A 154 1.93 -10.58 4.09
C TRP A 154 3.13 -11.50 3.82
N ALA A 155 2.94 -12.81 3.75
CA ALA A 155 4.00 -13.74 3.33
C ALA A 155 4.30 -13.57 1.83
N PHE A 156 3.27 -13.42 1.00
CA PHE A 156 3.37 -13.22 -0.44
C PHE A 156 4.22 -12.01 -0.81
N ILE A 157 3.90 -10.81 -0.27
CA ILE A 157 4.60 -9.56 -0.65
C ILE A 157 6.09 -9.56 -0.29
N LYS A 158 6.52 -10.43 0.64
CA LYS A 158 7.90 -10.56 1.09
C LYS A 158 8.76 -11.44 0.19
N THR A 159 8.18 -12.06 -0.83
CA THR A 159 8.85 -13.05 -1.67
C THR A 159 9.23 -12.45 -3.02
N GLY A 160 10.45 -12.75 -3.49
CA GLY A 160 10.91 -12.37 -4.84
C GLY A 160 10.80 -10.88 -5.11
N LEU A 161 10.17 -10.54 -6.24
CA LEU A 161 9.97 -9.17 -6.70
C LEU A 161 8.57 -8.63 -6.42
N HIS A 162 7.71 -9.36 -5.70
CA HIS A 162 6.32 -8.99 -5.49
C HIS A 162 6.12 -7.56 -4.94
N SER A 163 7.11 -7.04 -4.19
CA SER A 163 7.04 -5.66 -3.68
C SER A 163 7.36 -4.59 -4.74
N LEU A 164 7.77 -4.98 -5.97
CA LEU A 164 7.86 -4.12 -7.17
C LEU A 164 6.70 -4.35 -8.14
N GLU A 165 6.19 -5.58 -8.19
CA GLU A 165 5.05 -5.94 -9.01
C GLU A 165 3.76 -5.29 -8.49
N ARG A 166 2.72 -5.28 -9.31
CA ARG A 166 1.45 -4.62 -8.96
C ARG A 166 0.59 -5.52 -8.07
N HIS A 167 0.60 -5.29 -6.74
CA HIS A 167 -0.15 -6.07 -5.76
C HIS A 167 -0.68 -5.22 -4.61
N SER A 168 -1.84 -5.61 -4.05
CA SER A 168 -2.38 -5.04 -2.83
C SER A 168 -3.21 -6.07 -2.07
N ASN A 169 -3.14 -6.02 -0.73
CA ASN A 169 -4.03 -6.79 0.13
C ASN A 169 -5.14 -5.94 0.76
N PHE A 170 -5.31 -4.69 0.31
CA PHE A 170 -6.32 -3.81 0.89
C PHE A 170 -7.75 -4.29 0.65
N GLY A 171 -8.00 -5.05 -0.42
CA GLY A 171 -9.30 -5.68 -0.67
C GLY A 171 -9.79 -6.59 0.48
N ILE A 172 -8.89 -7.13 1.33
CA ILE A 172 -9.28 -7.92 2.52
C ILE A 172 -10.10 -7.08 3.52
N GLU A 173 -9.81 -5.77 3.61
CA GLU A 173 -10.49 -4.84 4.52
C GLU A 173 -11.87 -4.44 4.04
N LEU A 174 -12.07 -4.42 2.74
CA LEU A 174 -13.31 -3.93 2.13
C LEU A 174 -14.42 -4.99 2.23
N PRO A 175 -15.68 -4.56 2.40
CA PRO A 175 -16.80 -5.51 2.45
C PRO A 175 -16.91 -6.29 1.13
N PRO A 176 -17.33 -7.56 1.18
CA PRO A 176 -17.74 -8.27 -0.03
C PRO A 176 -18.98 -7.60 -0.61
N VAL A 177 -19.01 -7.42 -1.93
CA VAL A 177 -20.17 -6.91 -2.65
C VAL A 177 -20.95 -8.12 -3.18
N GLU A 178 -22.22 -8.23 -2.83
CA GLU A 178 -23.12 -9.20 -3.43
C GLU A 178 -23.45 -8.75 -4.84
N ILE A 179 -22.95 -9.47 -5.85
CA ILE A 179 -23.37 -9.29 -7.23
C ILE A 179 -24.80 -9.85 -7.29
N LYS A 180 -25.80 -8.97 -7.35
CA LYS A 180 -27.16 -9.40 -7.69
C LYS A 180 -27.09 -9.92 -9.11
N GLU A 181 -27.26 -11.24 -9.29
CA GLU A 181 -27.56 -11.78 -10.61
C GLU A 181 -28.84 -11.08 -11.09
N ASP A 182 -28.73 -10.30 -12.15
CA ASP A 182 -29.90 -9.68 -12.77
C ASP A 182 -30.92 -10.77 -13.01
N GLU A 183 -32.14 -10.56 -12.46
CA GLU A 183 -33.27 -11.41 -12.73
C GLU A 183 -33.41 -11.52 -14.26
N THR A 184 -33.16 -12.70 -14.75
CA THR A 184 -33.37 -13.05 -16.16
C THR A 184 -34.84 -12.67 -16.46
N ILE A 185 -35.00 -11.57 -17.14
CA ILE A 185 -36.31 -11.17 -17.64
C ILE A 185 -36.72 -12.23 -18.70
N GLU A 186 -37.67 -13.08 -18.34
CA GLU A 186 -38.35 -13.98 -19.26
C GLU A 186 -39.19 -13.19 -20.31
#